data_61a621edeb5becc949f2b5626b1eca01
#
_entry.id   61a621edeb5becc949f2b5626b1eca01
#
_cell.length_a   1.000
_cell.length_b   1.000
_cell.length_c   1.000
_cell.angle_alpha   90.00
_cell.angle_beta   90.00
_cell.angle_gamma   90.00
#
_symmetry.space_group_name_H-M   'P 1'
#
loop_
_entity.id
_entity.type
_entity.pdbx_description
1 polymer ?
#
loop_
_entity_poly.entity_id
_entity_poly.type
_entity_poly.pdbx_seq_one_letter_code
_entity_poly.pdbx_strand_id
1 'polypeptide(L)'
;QNKIIDKLQSLIKGIMAELQKVGAEGGTWKKVFLSEVLTERNEHNTNLYQVFSVSVSQGVVNQVDYLGRSFAAKDTSKYNVAHYGDLVYTKSPTGSFPYGIVKQSLNSQKVAVSPLYGVYVPNSLAVGVYLHEYFMSEINTHNYLHPLIQKGAKNTINITNQRFLENCVLLPININELLQISKLLRSLNNKIKYQQDILQQYHKQKQYLLRQMFI
;
A
#
# COMPACT_ATOMS: atom_id res chain seq x y z
N GLN A 1 3.14 20.33 -12.82
CA GLN A 1 3.36 19.50 -11.60
C GLN A 1 2.92 18.06 -11.81
N ASN A 2 1.79 17.75 -12.45
CA ASN A 2 1.40 16.38 -12.78
C ASN A 2 2.51 15.63 -13.52
N LYS A 3 3.14 16.26 -14.54
CA LYS A 3 4.28 15.65 -15.26
C LYS A 3 5.48 15.31 -14.36
N ILE A 4 5.70 16.05 -13.28
CA ILE A 4 6.78 15.75 -12.31
C ILE A 4 6.40 14.54 -11.47
N ILE A 5 5.16 14.48 -10.99
CA ILE A 5 4.64 13.34 -10.23
C ILE A 5 4.71 12.07 -11.08
N ASP A 6 4.21 12.11 -12.32
CA ASP A 6 4.23 10.98 -13.25
C ASP A 6 5.66 10.49 -13.54
N LYS A 7 6.61 11.42 -13.74
CA LYS A 7 8.03 11.08 -13.93
C LYS A 7 8.65 10.41 -12.70
N LEU A 8 8.35 10.90 -11.50
CA LEU A 8 8.86 10.31 -10.26
C LEU A 8 8.27 8.91 -10.03
N GLN A 9 6.98 8.71 -10.29
CA GLN A 9 6.35 7.39 -10.21
C GLN A 9 6.94 6.42 -11.24
N SER A 10 7.17 6.87 -12.48
CA SER A 10 7.82 6.08 -13.51
C SER A 10 9.26 5.72 -13.14
N LEU A 11 9.99 6.66 -12.52
CA LEU A 11 11.35 6.43 -12.02
C LEU A 11 11.36 5.34 -10.93
N ILE A 12 10.45 5.39 -9.96
CA ILE A 12 10.33 4.35 -8.93
C ILE A 12 10.07 2.99 -9.57
N LYS A 13 9.13 2.90 -10.51
CA LYS A 13 8.84 1.64 -11.24
C LYS A 13 10.07 1.12 -11.96
N GLY A 14 10.81 1.98 -12.66
CA GLY A 14 12.06 1.60 -13.34
C GLY A 14 13.14 1.12 -12.38
N ILE A 15 13.37 1.84 -11.28
CA ILE A 15 14.31 1.44 -10.23
C ILE A 15 13.94 0.07 -9.67
N MET A 16 12.67 -0.15 -9.31
CA MET A 16 12.23 -1.43 -8.76
C MET A 16 12.44 -2.59 -9.72
N ALA A 17 12.13 -2.40 -11.02
CA ALA A 17 12.32 -3.42 -12.04
C ALA A 17 13.82 -3.76 -12.24
N GLU A 18 14.66 -2.74 -12.31
CA GLU A 18 16.10 -2.92 -12.49
C GLU A 18 16.77 -3.58 -11.28
N LEU A 19 16.43 -3.15 -10.08
CA LEU A 19 16.94 -3.76 -8.84
C LEU A 19 16.57 -5.24 -8.74
N GLN A 20 15.33 -5.60 -9.05
CA GLN A 20 14.91 -7.02 -9.03
C GLN A 20 15.67 -7.85 -10.07
N LYS A 21 15.87 -7.30 -11.28
CA LYS A 21 16.62 -7.95 -12.34
C LYS A 21 18.07 -8.17 -11.95
N VAL A 22 18.77 -7.09 -11.58
CA VAL A 22 20.19 -7.13 -11.21
C VAL A 22 20.43 -8.02 -9.98
N GLY A 23 19.56 -7.92 -8.98
CA GLY A 23 19.65 -8.75 -7.78
C GLY A 23 19.45 -10.25 -8.04
N ALA A 24 18.54 -10.59 -8.96
CA ALA A 24 18.31 -11.96 -9.36
C ALA A 24 19.48 -12.53 -10.18
N GLU A 25 19.94 -11.78 -11.18
CA GLU A 25 21.04 -12.20 -12.07
C GLU A 25 22.38 -12.27 -11.31
N GLY A 26 22.63 -11.33 -10.39
CA GLY A 26 23.83 -11.28 -9.57
C GLY A 26 23.85 -12.26 -8.39
N GLY A 27 22.76 -12.96 -8.13
CA GLY A 27 22.64 -13.88 -6.98
C GLY A 27 22.71 -13.21 -5.61
N THR A 28 22.55 -11.87 -5.56
CA THR A 28 22.60 -11.07 -4.32
C THR A 28 21.24 -10.98 -3.64
N TRP A 29 20.18 -11.43 -4.31
CA TRP A 29 18.82 -11.49 -3.79
C TRP A 29 18.31 -12.92 -3.72
N LYS A 30 17.42 -13.20 -2.80
CA LYS A 30 16.81 -14.51 -2.62
C LYS A 30 15.29 -14.44 -2.58
N LYS A 31 14.63 -15.54 -2.92
CA LYS A 31 13.21 -15.72 -2.70
C LYS A 31 12.96 -15.93 -1.19
N VAL A 32 12.10 -15.10 -0.61
CA VAL A 32 11.72 -15.13 0.81
C VAL A 32 10.20 -15.25 0.88
N PHE A 33 9.69 -16.21 1.65
CA PHE A 33 8.26 -16.29 1.90
C PHE A 33 7.80 -15.07 2.70
N LEU A 34 6.60 -14.54 2.40
CA LEU A 34 6.10 -13.41 3.17
C LEU A 34 5.90 -13.77 4.63
N SER A 35 5.63 -15.03 4.97
CA SER A 35 5.57 -15.53 6.35
C SER A 35 6.86 -15.37 7.15
N GLU A 36 8.02 -15.24 6.48
CA GLU A 36 9.32 -15.02 7.14
C GLU A 36 9.54 -13.54 7.52
N VAL A 37 8.85 -12.62 6.85
CA VAL A 37 9.08 -11.17 6.98
C VAL A 37 7.85 -10.37 7.38
N LEU A 38 6.67 -10.99 7.39
CA LEU A 38 5.40 -10.41 7.80
C LEU A 38 4.72 -11.29 8.85
N THR A 39 4.06 -10.64 9.81
CA THR A 39 3.17 -11.30 10.78
C THR A 39 1.79 -10.67 10.69
N GLU A 40 0.72 -11.45 10.67
CA GLU A 40 -0.65 -10.92 10.70
C GLU A 40 -0.91 -10.18 12.02
N ARG A 41 -1.47 -8.97 11.91
CA ARG A 41 -1.92 -8.21 13.08
C ARG A 41 -3.36 -8.57 13.41
N ASN A 42 -3.55 -9.13 14.62
CA ASN A 42 -4.87 -9.49 15.15
C ASN A 42 -5.30 -8.47 16.22
N GLU A 43 -5.40 -7.19 15.85
CA GLU A 43 -5.86 -6.11 16.74
C GLU A 43 -7.21 -5.59 16.23
N HIS A 44 -8.22 -5.60 17.09
CA HIS A 44 -9.54 -5.08 16.78
C HIS A 44 -9.74 -3.66 17.31
N ASN A 45 -10.63 -2.92 16.67
CA ASN A 45 -10.88 -1.50 16.91
C ASN A 45 -11.71 -1.23 18.19
N THR A 46 -11.29 -1.78 19.31
CA THR A 46 -11.96 -1.57 20.61
C THR A 46 -11.85 -0.12 21.10
N ASN A 47 -10.85 0.62 20.64
CA ASN A 47 -10.65 2.03 20.97
C ASN A 47 -11.36 3.01 20.01
N LEU A 48 -12.16 2.50 19.08
CA LEU A 48 -12.94 3.28 18.13
C LEU A 48 -12.11 4.27 17.30
N TYR A 49 -10.93 3.87 16.85
CA TYR A 49 -10.14 4.65 15.89
C TYR A 49 -10.94 4.97 14.63
N GLN A 50 -10.61 6.07 13.99
CA GLN A 50 -11.25 6.48 12.74
C GLN A 50 -11.08 5.45 11.63
N VAL A 51 -12.13 5.31 10.82
CA VAL A 51 -12.16 4.33 9.72
C VAL A 51 -11.50 4.91 8.48
N PHE A 52 -10.60 4.12 7.92
CA PHE A 52 -9.81 4.42 6.73
C PHE A 52 -10.14 3.45 5.59
N SER A 53 -10.09 3.96 4.38
CA SER A 53 -10.17 3.19 3.14
C SER A 53 -8.78 2.99 2.56
N VAL A 54 -8.66 2.04 1.62
CA VAL A 54 -7.41 1.81 0.88
C VAL A 54 -7.62 2.14 -0.58
N SER A 55 -6.86 3.10 -1.07
CA SER A 55 -6.92 3.61 -2.45
C SER A 55 -5.69 3.18 -3.24
N VAL A 56 -5.85 2.92 -4.55
CA VAL A 56 -4.74 2.64 -5.46
C VAL A 56 -3.73 3.79 -5.48
N SER A 57 -4.23 5.03 -5.57
CA SER A 57 -3.41 6.23 -5.78
C SER A 57 -2.98 6.93 -4.50
N GLN A 58 -3.79 6.85 -3.42
CA GLN A 58 -3.56 7.62 -2.19
C GLN A 58 -3.14 6.76 -0.99
N GLY A 59 -3.14 5.42 -1.14
CA GLY A 59 -2.79 4.51 -0.05
C GLY A 59 -3.90 4.37 1.00
N VAL A 60 -3.53 4.30 2.27
CA VAL A 60 -4.46 4.19 3.42
C VAL A 60 -4.89 5.59 3.84
N VAL A 61 -6.14 5.96 3.54
CA VAL A 61 -6.68 7.33 3.64
C VAL A 61 -7.97 7.38 4.44
N ASN A 62 -8.25 8.50 5.09
CA ASN A 62 -9.50 8.68 5.82
C ASN A 62 -10.69 8.46 4.88
N GLN A 63 -11.65 7.63 5.31
CA GLN A 63 -12.76 7.22 4.45
C GLN A 63 -13.69 8.38 4.10
N VAL A 64 -13.97 9.25 5.06
CA VAL A 64 -14.86 10.40 4.86
C VAL A 64 -14.20 11.43 3.95
N ASP A 65 -12.92 11.74 4.18
CA ASP A 65 -12.18 12.70 3.36
C ASP A 65 -12.05 12.24 1.90
N TYR A 66 -11.91 10.93 1.71
CA TYR A 66 -11.70 10.34 0.38
C TYR A 66 -13.01 10.10 -0.38
N LEU A 67 -14.06 9.60 0.28
CA LEU A 67 -15.31 9.20 -0.36
C LEU A 67 -16.47 10.21 -0.15
N GLY A 68 -16.24 11.27 0.62
CA GLY A 68 -17.24 12.28 0.96
C GLY A 68 -18.28 11.82 2.01
N ARG A 69 -18.27 10.52 2.35
CA ARG A 69 -19.16 9.92 3.37
C ARG A 69 -18.54 8.66 3.96
N SER A 70 -19.03 8.26 5.13
CA SER A 70 -18.67 6.98 5.73
C SER A 70 -19.51 5.84 5.13
N PHE A 71 -18.84 4.72 4.84
CA PHE A 71 -19.46 3.44 4.50
C PHE A 71 -19.24 2.40 5.62
N ALA A 72 -18.67 2.83 6.73
CA ALA A 72 -18.45 1.99 7.89
C ALA A 72 -19.78 1.53 8.51
N ALA A 73 -19.77 0.36 9.11
CA ALA A 73 -20.87 -0.09 9.95
C ALA A 73 -21.05 0.87 11.15
N LYS A 74 -22.25 0.87 11.75
CA LYS A 74 -22.49 1.65 12.99
C LYS A 74 -21.55 1.21 14.12
N ASP A 75 -21.32 -0.09 14.24
CA ASP A 75 -20.32 -0.66 15.14
C ASP A 75 -19.06 -1.04 14.37
N THR A 76 -17.96 -0.36 14.67
CA THR A 76 -16.64 -0.60 14.08
C THR A 76 -15.70 -1.36 15.00
N SER A 77 -16.17 -1.87 16.14
CA SER A 77 -15.35 -2.57 17.14
C SER A 77 -14.65 -3.81 16.59
N LYS A 78 -15.25 -4.47 15.58
CA LYS A 78 -14.69 -5.63 14.88
C LYS A 78 -13.77 -5.29 13.70
N TYR A 79 -13.54 -4.00 13.41
CA TYR A 79 -12.62 -3.59 12.37
C TYR A 79 -11.20 -3.92 12.77
N ASN A 80 -10.35 -4.21 11.79
CA ASN A 80 -8.93 -4.42 12.04
C ASN A 80 -8.23 -3.08 12.24
N VAL A 81 -7.19 -3.07 13.08
CA VAL A 81 -6.38 -1.87 13.33
C VAL A 81 -5.07 -1.96 12.57
N ALA A 82 -4.73 -0.90 11.85
CA ALA A 82 -3.44 -0.75 11.19
C ALA A 82 -2.63 0.36 11.87
N HIS A 83 -1.35 0.07 12.12
CA HIS A 83 -0.37 1.01 12.68
C HIS A 83 0.49 1.61 11.56
N TYR A 84 1.30 2.60 11.93
CA TYR A 84 2.34 3.10 11.04
C TYR A 84 3.30 1.99 10.61
N GLY A 85 3.49 1.84 9.32
CA GLY A 85 4.38 0.83 8.75
C GLY A 85 3.72 -0.49 8.37
N ASP A 86 2.52 -0.80 8.88
CA ASP A 86 1.78 -2.02 8.53
C ASP A 86 1.39 -2.03 7.05
N LEU A 87 1.33 -3.22 6.47
CA LEU A 87 0.76 -3.45 5.14
C LEU A 87 -0.70 -3.86 5.25
N VAL A 88 -1.56 -3.22 4.46
CA VAL A 88 -3.00 -3.51 4.39
C VAL A 88 -3.32 -4.10 3.02
N TYR A 89 -3.92 -5.30 3.00
CA TYR A 89 -4.36 -6.01 1.80
C TYR A 89 -5.89 -6.06 1.72
N THR A 90 -6.47 -5.54 0.62
CA THR A 90 -7.92 -5.34 0.50
C THR A 90 -8.72 -6.55 0.04
N LYS A 91 -8.10 -7.51 -0.62
CA LYS A 91 -8.72 -8.74 -1.20
C LYS A 91 -9.79 -8.49 -2.27
N SER A 92 -10.22 -7.27 -2.49
CA SER A 92 -11.26 -6.94 -3.46
C SER A 92 -10.65 -6.39 -4.75
N PRO A 93 -11.18 -6.75 -5.93
CA PRO A 93 -10.77 -6.16 -7.20
C PRO A 93 -10.85 -4.63 -7.14
N THR A 94 -9.80 -3.95 -7.57
CA THR A 94 -9.71 -2.49 -7.53
C THR A 94 -8.92 -1.99 -8.72
N GLY A 95 -9.58 -1.30 -9.65
CA GLY A 95 -8.96 -0.82 -10.89
C GLY A 95 -8.33 -1.96 -11.68
N SER A 96 -7.05 -1.83 -12.01
CA SER A 96 -6.25 -2.84 -12.73
C SER A 96 -5.73 -3.99 -11.85
N PHE A 97 -6.10 -4.03 -10.57
CA PHE A 97 -5.70 -5.07 -9.62
C PHE A 97 -6.86 -6.06 -9.37
N PRO A 98 -6.94 -7.16 -10.12
CA PRO A 98 -8.09 -8.08 -10.06
C PRO A 98 -8.21 -8.84 -8.74
N TYR A 99 -7.12 -8.93 -7.96
CA TYR A 99 -7.05 -9.71 -6.72
C TYR A 99 -6.86 -8.85 -5.47
N GLY A 100 -7.09 -7.53 -5.60
CA GLY A 100 -6.91 -6.56 -4.53
C GLY A 100 -5.55 -5.87 -4.55
N ILE A 101 -5.43 -4.87 -3.68
CA ILE A 101 -4.23 -4.02 -3.56
C ILE A 101 -3.60 -4.17 -2.18
N VAL A 102 -2.29 -3.97 -2.14
CA VAL A 102 -1.51 -3.94 -0.90
C VAL A 102 -0.91 -2.54 -0.74
N LYS A 103 -1.14 -1.90 0.40
CA LYS A 103 -0.63 -0.55 0.69
C LYS A 103 -0.06 -0.48 2.10
N GLN A 104 1.04 0.25 2.25
CA GLN A 104 1.60 0.54 3.57
C GLN A 104 0.80 1.66 4.25
N SER A 105 0.46 1.49 5.51
CA SER A 105 -0.10 2.56 6.34
C SER A 105 1.01 3.51 6.76
N LEU A 106 0.91 4.77 6.33
CA LEU A 106 1.84 5.84 6.69
C LEU A 106 1.18 6.86 7.64
N ASN A 107 0.05 6.49 8.23
CA ASN A 107 -0.66 7.32 9.20
C ASN A 107 0.08 7.31 10.53
N SER A 108 0.33 8.48 11.08
CA SER A 108 1.03 8.63 12.38
C SER A 108 0.25 8.07 13.55
N GLN A 109 -1.07 8.00 13.43
CA GLN A 109 -1.98 7.42 14.41
C GLN A 109 -2.46 6.04 13.94
N LYS A 110 -2.90 5.22 14.88
CA LYS A 110 -3.61 3.98 14.59
C LYS A 110 -4.92 4.27 13.88
N VAL A 111 -5.26 3.48 12.89
CA VAL A 111 -6.46 3.63 12.08
C VAL A 111 -7.23 2.33 11.98
N ALA A 112 -8.55 2.41 11.88
CA ALA A 112 -9.39 1.23 11.66
C ALA A 112 -9.57 1.00 10.15
N VAL A 113 -9.49 -0.25 9.71
CA VAL A 113 -9.74 -0.68 8.34
C VAL A 113 -10.74 -1.82 8.33
N SER A 114 -11.40 -2.05 7.18
CA SER A 114 -12.42 -3.09 7.05
C SER A 114 -11.99 -4.43 7.67
N PRO A 115 -12.88 -5.15 8.35
CA PRO A 115 -12.60 -6.48 8.89
C PRO A 115 -12.30 -7.52 7.78
N LEU A 116 -12.65 -7.21 6.53
CA LEU A 116 -12.34 -8.06 5.38
C LEU A 116 -10.88 -7.94 4.91
N TYR A 117 -10.16 -6.91 5.34
CA TYR A 117 -8.77 -6.66 4.94
C TYR A 117 -7.80 -7.44 5.80
N GLY A 118 -6.69 -7.88 5.20
CA GLY A 118 -5.53 -8.38 5.95
C GLY A 118 -4.66 -7.20 6.40
N VAL A 119 -4.18 -7.25 7.63
CA VAL A 119 -3.20 -6.28 8.16
C VAL A 119 -1.96 -7.05 8.60
N TYR A 120 -0.79 -6.65 8.11
CA TYR A 120 0.46 -7.36 8.34
C TYR A 120 1.55 -6.43 8.85
N VAL A 121 2.22 -6.86 9.89
CA VAL A 121 3.37 -6.19 10.51
C VAL A 121 4.64 -6.67 9.82
N PRO A 122 5.38 -5.81 9.10
CA PRO A 122 6.68 -6.19 8.58
C PRO A 122 7.71 -6.25 9.71
N ASN A 123 8.68 -7.18 9.61
CA ASN A 123 9.76 -7.32 10.60
C ASN A 123 10.70 -6.11 10.64
N SER A 124 10.65 -5.26 9.64
CA SER A 124 11.32 -3.96 9.60
C SER A 124 10.59 -2.97 8.70
N LEU A 125 10.75 -1.67 8.98
CA LEU A 125 10.19 -0.63 8.12
C LEU A 125 10.72 -0.71 6.69
N ALA A 126 11.97 -1.13 6.51
CA ALA A 126 12.59 -1.28 5.20
C ALA A 126 11.90 -2.35 4.35
N VAL A 127 11.55 -3.50 4.94
CA VAL A 127 10.74 -4.54 4.31
C VAL A 127 9.37 -4.00 3.93
N GLY A 128 8.70 -3.29 4.84
CA GLY A 128 7.39 -2.70 4.56
C GLY A 128 7.40 -1.73 3.39
N VAL A 129 8.39 -0.85 3.32
CA VAL A 129 8.58 0.11 2.22
C VAL A 129 8.85 -0.62 0.90
N TYR A 130 9.75 -1.60 0.90
CA TYR A 130 10.04 -2.38 -0.31
C TYR A 130 8.81 -3.12 -0.81
N LEU A 131 8.09 -3.82 0.07
CA LEU A 131 6.89 -4.57 -0.28
C LEU A 131 5.76 -3.66 -0.76
N HIS A 132 5.61 -2.46 -0.19
CA HIS A 132 4.67 -1.47 -0.71
C HIS A 132 4.93 -1.18 -2.18
N GLU A 133 6.19 -0.87 -2.54
CA GLU A 133 6.56 -0.56 -3.92
C GLU A 133 6.49 -1.79 -4.84
N TYR A 134 6.85 -2.97 -4.33
CA TYR A 134 6.69 -4.23 -5.07
C TYR A 134 5.23 -4.44 -5.50
N PHE A 135 4.29 -4.25 -4.60
CA PHE A 135 2.85 -4.40 -4.85
C PHE A 135 2.19 -3.18 -5.53
N MET A 136 2.93 -2.09 -5.79
CA MET A 136 2.47 -1.02 -6.69
C MET A 136 2.51 -1.46 -8.17
N SER A 137 3.28 -2.47 -8.52
CA SER A 137 3.30 -3.08 -9.84
C SER A 137 2.12 -4.05 -10.01
N GLU A 138 1.27 -3.80 -11.01
CA GLU A 138 0.15 -4.69 -11.38
C GLU A 138 0.64 -6.09 -11.71
N ILE A 139 1.76 -6.19 -12.44
CA ILE A 139 2.37 -7.46 -12.85
C ILE A 139 2.88 -8.22 -11.62
N ASN A 140 3.63 -7.58 -10.74
CA ASN A 140 4.15 -8.22 -9.54
C ASN A 140 3.01 -8.67 -8.62
N THR A 141 2.00 -7.81 -8.42
CA THR A 141 0.83 -8.12 -7.60
C THR A 141 0.05 -9.29 -8.19
N HIS A 142 -0.18 -9.30 -9.50
CA HIS A 142 -0.83 -10.42 -10.18
C HIS A 142 -0.02 -11.71 -10.02
N ASN A 143 1.26 -11.69 -10.33
CA ASN A 143 2.13 -12.88 -10.26
C ASN A 143 2.24 -13.43 -8.84
N TYR A 144 2.20 -12.56 -7.83
CA TYR A 144 2.20 -12.95 -6.43
C TYR A 144 0.88 -13.58 -5.99
N LEU A 145 -0.25 -12.93 -6.30
CA LEU A 145 -1.57 -13.30 -5.78
C LEU A 145 -2.25 -14.42 -6.57
N HIS A 146 -2.05 -14.48 -7.89
CA HIS A 146 -2.73 -15.46 -8.76
C HIS A 146 -2.55 -16.93 -8.32
N PRO A 147 -1.32 -17.40 -7.95
CA PRO A 147 -1.14 -18.78 -7.48
C PRO A 147 -1.82 -19.08 -6.14
N LEU A 148 -2.17 -18.06 -5.38
CA LEU A 148 -2.78 -18.17 -4.04
C LEU A 148 -4.30 -18.27 -4.09
N ILE A 149 -4.90 -18.09 -5.26
CA ILE A 149 -6.35 -18.05 -5.43
C ILE A 149 -6.96 -19.41 -5.12
N GLN A 150 -7.95 -19.42 -4.23
CA GLN A 150 -8.84 -20.54 -4.02
C GLN A 150 -10.19 -20.24 -4.71
N LYS A 151 -10.58 -21.11 -5.62
CA LYS A 151 -11.93 -21.03 -6.23
C LYS A 151 -12.96 -21.46 -5.20
N GLY A 152 -13.70 -20.52 -4.68
CA GLY A 152 -14.85 -20.78 -3.81
C GLY A 152 -16.10 -21.16 -4.62
N ALA A 153 -17.18 -21.45 -3.91
CA ALA A 153 -18.49 -21.62 -4.52
C ALA A 153 -18.83 -20.39 -5.37
N LYS A 154 -19.42 -20.59 -6.56
CA LYS A 154 -19.75 -19.54 -7.54
C LYS A 154 -18.55 -18.78 -8.11
N ASN A 155 -17.37 -19.42 -8.24
CA ASN A 155 -16.15 -18.78 -8.76
C ASN A 155 -15.68 -17.54 -8.00
N THR A 156 -16.05 -17.39 -6.74
CA THR A 156 -15.54 -16.31 -5.89
C THR A 156 -14.04 -16.50 -5.65
N ILE A 157 -13.28 -15.46 -5.91
CA ILE A 157 -11.85 -15.41 -5.62
C ILE A 157 -11.69 -15.17 -4.13
N ASN A 158 -11.04 -16.08 -3.43
CA ASN A 158 -10.74 -15.93 -2.01
C ASN A 158 -9.25 -16.19 -1.75
N ILE A 159 -8.61 -15.23 -1.07
CA ILE A 159 -7.26 -15.38 -0.53
C ILE A 159 -7.37 -15.06 0.96
N THR A 160 -7.25 -16.08 1.81
CA THR A 160 -7.28 -15.88 3.27
C THR A 160 -6.04 -15.10 3.74
N ASN A 161 -6.08 -14.54 4.95
CA ASN A 161 -4.93 -13.82 5.51
C ASN A 161 -3.70 -14.71 5.62
N GLN A 162 -3.89 -15.96 6.06
CA GLN A 162 -2.82 -16.95 6.13
C GLN A 162 -2.25 -17.26 4.75
N ARG A 163 -3.14 -17.49 3.77
CA ARG A 163 -2.75 -17.82 2.40
C ARG A 163 -1.93 -16.72 1.73
N PHE A 164 -2.21 -15.45 2.05
CA PHE A 164 -1.44 -14.30 1.56
C PHE A 164 0.06 -14.41 1.93
N LEU A 165 0.41 -15.06 3.01
CA LEU A 165 1.79 -15.21 3.48
C LEU A 165 2.53 -16.40 2.84
N GLU A 166 1.86 -17.27 2.08
CA GLU A 166 2.38 -18.55 1.60
C GLU A 166 3.16 -18.46 0.27
N ASN A 167 3.31 -17.28 -0.32
CA ASN A 167 4.10 -17.10 -1.53
C ASN A 167 5.36 -16.27 -1.21
N CYS A 168 6.31 -16.26 -2.15
CA CYS A 168 7.59 -15.60 -1.96
C CYS A 168 7.78 -14.40 -2.87
N VAL A 169 8.58 -13.47 -2.38
CA VAL A 169 9.09 -12.30 -3.12
C VAL A 169 10.61 -12.33 -3.14
N LEU A 170 11.19 -11.65 -4.10
CA LEU A 170 12.64 -11.50 -4.21
C LEU A 170 13.09 -10.34 -3.31
N LEU A 171 13.99 -10.60 -2.37
CA LEU A 171 14.54 -9.61 -1.43
C LEU A 171 16.06 -9.65 -1.41
N PRO A 172 16.75 -8.51 -1.17
CA PRO A 172 18.18 -8.47 -0.92
C PRO A 172 18.59 -9.38 0.24
N ILE A 173 19.68 -10.13 0.07
CA ILE A 173 20.30 -10.91 1.14
C ILE A 173 20.95 -9.97 2.15
N ASN A 174 21.56 -8.88 1.65
CA ASN A 174 22.24 -7.89 2.46
C ASN A 174 21.23 -6.87 3.03
N ILE A 175 21.11 -6.85 4.35
CA ILE A 175 20.20 -5.91 5.06
C ILE A 175 20.57 -4.44 4.81
N ASN A 176 21.86 -4.10 4.64
CA ASN A 176 22.27 -2.74 4.37
C ASN A 176 21.82 -2.28 2.99
N GLU A 177 21.82 -3.18 1.99
CA GLU A 177 21.26 -2.91 0.67
C GLU A 177 19.77 -2.61 0.76
N LEU A 178 19.00 -3.45 1.45
CA LEU A 178 17.57 -3.22 1.68
C LEU A 178 17.28 -1.89 2.38
N LEU A 179 18.11 -1.52 3.37
CA LEU A 179 17.99 -0.23 4.06
C LEU A 179 18.27 0.95 3.13
N GLN A 180 19.28 0.87 2.26
CA GLN A 180 19.59 1.91 1.27
C GLN A 180 18.46 2.04 0.24
N ILE A 181 17.95 0.93 -0.30
CA ILE A 181 16.79 0.91 -1.20
C ILE A 181 15.59 1.57 -0.53
N SER A 182 15.28 1.18 0.70
CA SER A 182 14.17 1.76 1.47
C SER A 182 14.32 3.27 1.67
N LYS A 183 15.52 3.76 1.99
CA LYS A 183 15.79 5.20 2.13
C LYS A 183 15.57 5.94 0.81
N LEU A 184 16.05 5.40 -0.31
CA LEU A 184 15.86 5.98 -1.63
C LEU A 184 14.37 6.06 -1.99
N LEU A 185 13.63 4.95 -1.87
CA LEU A 185 12.20 4.87 -2.17
C LEU A 185 11.38 5.86 -1.33
N ARG A 186 11.65 5.92 -0.01
CA ARG A 186 11.01 6.90 0.88
C ARG A 186 11.31 8.34 0.49
N SER A 187 12.54 8.63 0.09
CA SER A 187 12.92 9.99 -0.38
C SER A 187 12.12 10.38 -1.62
N LEU A 188 12.00 9.47 -2.59
CA LEU A 188 11.22 9.70 -3.82
C LEU A 188 9.72 9.88 -3.51
N ASN A 189 9.16 9.03 -2.66
CA ASN A 189 7.76 9.13 -2.24
C ASN A 189 7.46 10.42 -1.47
N ASN A 190 8.35 10.85 -0.60
CA ASN A 190 8.23 12.14 0.08
C ASN A 190 8.22 13.30 -0.92
N LYS A 191 9.05 13.22 -1.97
CA LYS A 191 9.06 14.22 -3.03
C LYS A 191 7.76 14.23 -3.84
N ILE A 192 7.20 13.05 -4.14
CA ILE A 192 5.88 12.93 -4.78
C ILE A 192 4.81 13.58 -3.90
N LYS A 193 4.76 13.20 -2.62
CA LYS A 193 3.80 13.76 -1.66
C LYS A 193 3.89 15.28 -1.59
N TYR A 194 5.10 15.83 -1.48
CA TYR A 194 5.32 17.27 -1.47
C TYR A 194 4.77 17.96 -2.73
N GLN A 195 4.97 17.37 -3.92
CA GLN A 195 4.43 17.90 -5.17
C GLN A 195 2.90 17.82 -5.22
N GLN A 196 2.29 16.76 -4.67
CA GLN A 196 0.84 16.61 -4.55
C GLN A 196 0.25 17.67 -3.61
N ASP A 197 0.89 17.91 -2.46
CA ASP A 197 0.46 18.92 -1.48
C ASP A 197 0.50 20.33 -2.09
N ILE A 198 1.56 20.67 -2.83
CA ILE A 198 1.65 21.94 -3.55
C ILE A 198 0.53 22.07 -4.57
N LEU A 199 0.27 21.02 -5.37
CA LEU A 199 -0.81 21.02 -6.36
C LEU A 199 -2.17 21.26 -5.72
N GLN A 200 -2.43 20.60 -4.58
CA GLN A 200 -3.66 20.80 -3.81
C GLN A 200 -3.81 22.24 -3.31
N GLN A 201 -2.72 22.83 -2.82
CA GLN A 201 -2.72 24.24 -2.39
C GLN A 201 -3.04 25.19 -3.55
N TYR A 202 -2.45 24.97 -4.73
CA TYR A 202 -2.78 25.76 -5.92
C TYR A 202 -4.24 25.62 -6.34
N HIS A 203 -4.81 24.42 -6.26
CA HIS A 203 -6.24 24.23 -6.54
C HIS A 203 -7.13 24.99 -5.56
N LYS A 204 -6.83 24.95 -4.27
CA LYS A 204 -7.57 25.73 -3.24
C LYS A 204 -7.45 27.24 -3.49
N GLN A 205 -6.26 27.73 -3.79
CA GLN A 205 -6.02 29.14 -4.08
C GLN A 205 -6.77 29.58 -5.35
N LYS A 206 -6.72 28.77 -6.41
CA LYS A 206 -7.50 29.06 -7.65
C LYS A 206 -9.00 29.14 -7.36
N GLN A 207 -9.55 28.19 -6.60
CA GLN A 207 -10.97 28.21 -6.24
C GLN A 207 -11.33 29.45 -5.39
N TYR A 208 -10.48 29.83 -4.46
CA TYR A 208 -10.67 31.04 -3.68
C TYR A 208 -10.71 32.29 -4.56
N LEU A 209 -9.72 32.47 -5.43
CA LEU A 209 -9.67 33.64 -6.33
C LEU A 209 -10.87 33.70 -7.28
N LEU A 210 -11.29 32.55 -7.85
CA LEU A 210 -12.48 32.51 -8.70
C LEU A 210 -13.74 32.96 -7.94
N ARG A 211 -13.92 32.54 -6.69
CA ARG A 211 -15.05 32.98 -5.86
C ARG A 211 -15.02 34.50 -5.61
N GLN A 212 -13.84 35.10 -5.45
CA GLN A 212 -13.72 36.56 -5.26
C GLN A 212 -13.98 37.37 -6.55
N MET A 213 -13.78 36.77 -7.73
CA MET A 213 -13.99 37.44 -9.01
C MET A 213 -15.46 37.45 -9.47
N PHE A 214 -16.31 36.57 -8.91
CA PHE A 214 -17.70 36.39 -9.33
C PHE A 214 -18.69 36.71 -8.19
N ILE A 215 -18.28 37.47 -7.20
CA ILE A 215 -19.11 38.21 -6.23
C ILE A 215 -19.12 39.66 -6.68
#